data_b784922ce0561b1a0e2140fbfb33ced9
#
_entry.id   b784922ce0561b1a0e2140fbfb33ced9
#
_cell.length_a   1.000
_cell.length_b   1.000
_cell.length_c   1.000
_cell.angle_alpha   90.00
_cell.angle_beta   90.00
_cell.angle_gamma   90.00
#
_symmetry.space_group_name_H-M   'P 1'
#
loop_
_entity.id
_entity.type
_entity.pdbx_description
1 polymer ?
#
loop_
_entity_poly.entity_id
_entity_poly.type
_entity_poly.pdbx_seq_one_letter_code
_entity_poly.pdbx_strand_id
1 'polypeptide(L)'
;ALSDTRNELTIRFEAECDASTACNLTNHVFLNLAGGGAITDHRLRIVAERFVPVDANLIPTGELAAVEGTPFDFRRETAIGARISEPHEQLRLGRGYDHCYVLGQPGAMRLAAEVRDPSSGRTMQLLTDAPGVQLYTGNFLDGTVQGRWSAPYGFRQGFCLEPGLFPDSPNRPEFQRMGFPSGVLRPGEKYAQTMVLRFGVINERA
;
A
#
# COMPACT_ATOMS: atom_id res chain seq x y z
N ALA A 1 0.92 -9.57 -16.27
CA ALA A 1 0.51 -10.89 -16.81
C ALA A 1 -0.46 -11.55 -15.83
N LEU A 2 -1.45 -12.25 -16.36
CA LEU A 2 -2.26 -13.20 -15.59
C LEU A 2 -1.59 -14.56 -15.65
N SER A 3 -1.65 -15.32 -14.57
CA SER A 3 -1.15 -16.69 -14.56
C SER A 3 -2.20 -17.65 -15.14
N ASP A 4 -1.77 -18.58 -15.99
CA ASP A 4 -2.67 -19.60 -16.57
C ASP A 4 -3.00 -20.72 -15.59
N THR A 5 -2.23 -20.86 -14.50
CA THR A 5 -2.34 -21.98 -13.55
C THR A 5 -2.61 -21.58 -12.12
N ARG A 6 -2.56 -20.29 -11.80
CA ARG A 6 -2.76 -19.72 -10.47
C ARG A 6 -3.68 -18.51 -10.54
N ASN A 7 -4.45 -18.25 -9.50
CA ASN A 7 -5.26 -17.06 -9.38
C ASN A 7 -4.35 -15.86 -8.98
N GLU A 8 -3.51 -15.43 -9.91
CA GLU A 8 -2.39 -14.54 -9.68
C GLU A 8 -2.26 -13.52 -10.83
N LEU A 9 -2.11 -12.24 -10.46
CA LEU A 9 -1.81 -11.13 -11.37
C LEU A 9 -0.42 -10.57 -11.06
N THR A 10 0.50 -10.66 -12.01
CA THR A 10 1.81 -10.00 -11.95
C THR A 10 1.78 -8.69 -12.72
N ILE A 11 2.19 -7.61 -12.08
CA ILE A 11 2.38 -6.28 -12.67
C ILE A 11 3.87 -5.95 -12.56
N ARG A 12 4.48 -5.63 -13.70
CA ARG A 12 5.88 -5.20 -13.79
C ARG A 12 5.95 -3.82 -14.42
N PHE A 13 6.70 -2.94 -13.80
CA PHE A 13 7.00 -1.60 -14.26
C PHE A 13 8.47 -1.56 -14.71
N GLU A 14 8.73 -0.94 -15.84
CA GLU A 14 10.07 -0.69 -16.35
C GLU A 14 10.09 0.72 -16.93
N ALA A 15 11.19 1.45 -16.72
CA ALA A 15 11.39 2.78 -17.28
C ALA A 15 12.87 3.04 -17.54
N GLU A 16 13.12 3.84 -18.58
CA GLU A 16 14.40 4.45 -18.91
C GLU A 16 14.15 5.93 -19.22
N CYS A 17 15.17 6.77 -19.15
CA CYS A 17 15.05 8.21 -19.42
C CYS A 17 16.24 8.73 -20.22
N ASP A 18 16.04 9.83 -20.92
CA ASP A 18 17.06 10.59 -21.64
C ASP A 18 17.61 11.78 -20.82
N ALA A 19 16.89 12.18 -19.78
CA ALA A 19 17.29 13.19 -18.80
C ALA A 19 16.92 12.72 -17.39
N SER A 20 17.70 13.16 -16.37
CA SER A 20 17.42 12.80 -14.98
C SER A 20 16.02 13.20 -14.56
N THR A 21 15.23 12.25 -14.03
CA THR A 21 13.84 12.47 -13.64
C THR A 21 13.48 11.69 -12.39
N ALA A 22 12.45 12.11 -11.66
CA ALA A 22 11.86 11.32 -10.59
C ALA A 22 11.06 10.16 -11.20
N CYS A 23 11.27 8.94 -10.66
CA CYS A 23 10.59 7.75 -11.13
C CYS A 23 10.21 6.86 -9.94
N ASN A 24 8.90 6.72 -9.69
CA ASN A 24 8.33 5.83 -8.67
C ASN A 24 6.96 5.34 -9.17
N LEU A 25 6.98 4.27 -9.96
CA LEU A 25 5.77 3.74 -10.59
C LEU A 25 5.08 2.74 -9.67
N THR A 26 3.76 2.83 -9.55
CA THR A 26 2.96 1.90 -8.76
C THR A 26 1.60 1.64 -9.41
N ASN A 27 0.82 0.74 -8.82
CA ASN A 27 -0.57 0.47 -9.19
C ASN A 27 -1.49 1.02 -8.08
N HIS A 28 -2.40 1.90 -8.43
CA HIS A 28 -3.33 2.55 -7.50
C HIS A 28 -4.75 1.98 -7.64
N VAL A 29 -4.89 0.66 -7.69
CA VAL A 29 -6.21 0.02 -7.74
C VAL A 29 -6.89 0.08 -6.38
N PHE A 30 -8.15 0.49 -6.38
CA PHE A 30 -9.02 0.40 -5.21
C PHE A 30 -9.59 -1.02 -5.11
N LEU A 31 -9.32 -1.68 -4.01
CA LEU A 31 -9.72 -3.05 -3.72
C LEU A 31 -10.84 -3.09 -2.69
N ASN A 32 -11.79 -4.00 -2.88
CA ASN A 32 -12.79 -4.36 -1.89
C ASN A 32 -13.16 -5.83 -2.09
N LEU A 33 -12.70 -6.69 -1.21
CA LEU A 33 -12.89 -8.14 -1.33
C LEU A 33 -14.33 -8.57 -1.02
N ALA A 34 -15.10 -7.75 -0.31
CA ALA A 34 -16.53 -7.98 -0.08
C ALA A 34 -17.36 -7.73 -1.36
N GLY A 35 -16.82 -6.94 -2.31
CA GLY A 35 -17.52 -6.56 -3.53
C GLY A 35 -18.39 -5.31 -3.40
N GLY A 36 -18.42 -4.68 -2.23
CA GLY A 36 -19.14 -3.44 -1.94
C GLY A 36 -19.17 -3.13 -0.45
N GLY A 37 -19.72 -1.97 -0.08
CA GLY A 37 -19.73 -1.49 1.29
C GLY A 37 -18.37 -1.01 1.79
N ALA A 38 -18.25 -0.74 3.09
CA ALA A 38 -17.02 -0.26 3.71
C ALA A 38 -15.99 -1.39 3.87
N ILE A 39 -14.71 -1.02 3.75
CA ILE A 39 -13.58 -1.97 3.89
C ILE A 39 -13.12 -2.15 5.36
N THR A 40 -13.81 -1.56 6.31
CA THR A 40 -13.38 -1.51 7.71
C THR A 40 -13.31 -2.87 8.39
N ASP A 41 -14.10 -3.84 7.94
CA ASP A 41 -14.12 -5.21 8.47
C ASP A 41 -13.09 -6.14 7.82
N HIS A 42 -12.46 -5.71 6.70
CA HIS A 42 -11.37 -6.46 6.09
C HIS A 42 -10.24 -6.63 7.10
N ARG A 43 -9.72 -7.84 7.17
CA ARG A 43 -8.58 -8.19 8.02
C ARG A 43 -7.31 -7.98 7.22
N LEU A 44 -6.41 -7.16 7.75
CA LEU A 44 -5.15 -6.78 7.11
C LEU A 44 -3.98 -7.20 8.00
N ARG A 45 -2.95 -7.75 7.38
CA ARG A 45 -1.61 -7.92 7.92
C ARG A 45 -0.61 -7.27 6.99
N ILE A 46 0.31 -6.47 7.53
CA ILE A 46 1.44 -5.89 6.77
C ILE A 46 2.75 -6.37 7.44
N VAL A 47 3.67 -6.87 6.63
CA VAL A 47 4.96 -7.40 7.11
C VAL A 47 5.96 -6.25 7.23
N ALA A 48 5.74 -5.35 8.18
CA ALA A 48 6.56 -4.16 8.39
C ALA A 48 6.64 -3.79 9.87
N GLU A 49 7.84 -3.42 10.33
CA GLU A 49 8.11 -2.95 11.70
C GLU A 49 8.06 -1.43 11.81
N ARG A 50 8.04 -0.72 10.67
CA ARG A 50 8.08 0.74 10.60
C ARG A 50 7.19 1.28 9.51
N PHE A 51 6.78 2.53 9.67
CA PHE A 51 6.08 3.31 8.65
C PHE A 51 6.76 4.69 8.50
N VAL A 52 6.43 5.39 7.44
CA VAL A 52 6.92 6.74 7.14
C VAL A 52 5.90 7.76 7.64
N PRO A 53 6.18 8.54 8.71
CA PRO A 53 5.31 9.61 9.16
C PRO A 53 5.26 10.76 8.17
N VAL A 54 4.14 11.49 8.17
CA VAL A 54 3.90 12.65 7.31
C VAL A 54 3.70 13.93 8.15
N ASP A 55 3.95 15.08 7.53
CA ASP A 55 3.64 16.39 8.08
C ASP A 55 2.17 16.80 7.82
N ALA A 56 1.81 18.02 8.18
CA ALA A 56 0.46 18.57 8.01
C ALA A 56 0.01 18.68 6.53
N ASN A 57 0.92 18.62 5.59
CA ASN A 57 0.68 18.63 4.15
C ASN A 57 0.68 17.22 3.54
N LEU A 58 0.75 16.16 4.37
CA LEU A 58 0.87 14.76 3.98
C LEU A 58 2.20 14.45 3.25
N ILE A 59 3.23 15.26 3.49
CA ILE A 59 4.57 15.03 2.94
C ILE A 59 5.41 14.26 3.97
N PRO A 60 6.14 13.21 3.58
CA PRO A 60 7.02 12.46 4.47
C PRO A 60 7.98 13.35 5.27
N THR A 61 8.14 13.07 6.56
CA THR A 61 9.06 13.82 7.43
C THR A 61 10.53 13.44 7.23
N GLY A 62 10.80 12.31 6.59
CA GLY A 62 12.15 11.72 6.48
C GLY A 62 12.46 10.71 7.60
N GLU A 63 11.56 10.55 8.56
CA GLU A 63 11.68 9.57 9.64
C GLU A 63 11.10 8.20 9.26
N LEU A 64 11.52 7.16 9.99
CA LEU A 64 10.94 5.83 9.96
C LEU A 64 10.50 5.46 11.36
N ALA A 65 9.22 5.67 11.68
CA ALA A 65 8.65 5.42 13.01
C ALA A 65 8.30 3.94 13.20
N ALA A 66 8.44 3.42 14.41
CA ALA A 66 7.99 2.07 14.75
C ALA A 66 6.47 1.97 14.69
N VAL A 67 5.96 0.82 14.21
CA VAL A 67 4.51 0.55 14.25
C VAL A 67 4.06 0.07 15.63
N GLU A 68 4.95 -0.52 16.40
CA GLU A 68 4.67 -1.12 17.70
C GLU A 68 4.04 -0.13 18.68
N GLY A 69 2.94 -0.54 19.31
CA GLY A 69 2.20 0.30 20.25
C GLY A 69 1.42 1.45 19.60
N THR A 70 1.30 1.49 18.27
CA THR A 70 0.57 2.52 17.53
C THR A 70 -0.63 1.94 16.80
N PRO A 71 -1.57 2.76 16.31
CA PRO A 71 -2.65 2.28 15.43
C PRO A 71 -2.17 1.66 14.12
N PHE A 72 -0.92 1.93 13.72
CA PHE A 72 -0.30 1.43 12.50
C PHE A 72 0.25 0.00 12.61
N ASP A 73 0.13 -0.66 13.78
CA ASP A 73 0.65 -2.01 13.99
C ASP A 73 -0.24 -3.09 13.33
N PHE A 74 0.00 -3.37 12.07
CA PHE A 74 -0.60 -4.48 11.33
C PHE A 74 0.32 -5.70 11.22
N ARG A 75 1.33 -5.86 12.07
CA ARG A 75 2.19 -7.06 12.09
C ARG A 75 1.40 -8.33 12.37
N ARG A 76 0.28 -8.21 13.09
CA ARG A 76 -0.72 -9.28 13.27
C ARG A 76 -2.01 -8.89 12.54
N GLU A 77 -2.69 -9.89 12.01
CA GLU A 77 -3.96 -9.70 11.33
C GLU A 77 -4.94 -8.91 12.21
N THR A 78 -5.37 -7.76 11.72
CA THR A 78 -6.24 -6.82 12.44
C THR A 78 -7.27 -6.24 11.48
N ALA A 79 -8.50 -5.99 11.94
CA ALA A 79 -9.49 -5.29 11.12
C ALA A 79 -9.00 -3.87 10.79
N ILE A 80 -9.13 -3.44 9.53
CA ILE A 80 -8.73 -2.09 9.10
C ILE A 80 -9.42 -1.03 9.97
N GLY A 81 -10.70 -1.22 10.28
CA GLY A 81 -11.49 -0.29 11.09
C GLY A 81 -11.18 -0.29 12.59
N ALA A 82 -10.46 -1.30 13.10
CA ALA A 82 -10.32 -1.50 14.54
C ALA A 82 -9.70 -0.29 15.27
N ARG A 83 -8.75 0.38 14.62
CA ARG A 83 -7.96 1.48 15.21
C ARG A 83 -7.94 2.74 14.33
N ILE A 84 -8.64 2.73 13.20
CA ILE A 84 -8.60 3.82 12.20
C ILE A 84 -9.10 5.18 12.73
N SER A 85 -9.84 5.17 13.83
CA SER A 85 -10.40 6.37 14.46
C SER A 85 -9.77 6.66 15.84
N GLU A 86 -8.68 5.98 16.20
CA GLU A 86 -7.97 6.29 17.44
C GLU A 86 -7.37 7.72 17.42
N PRO A 87 -7.23 8.36 18.58
CA PRO A 87 -6.70 9.73 18.69
C PRO A 87 -5.19 9.76 18.46
N HIS A 88 -4.77 9.59 17.22
CA HIS A 88 -3.38 9.59 16.79
C HIS A 88 -3.17 10.67 15.71
N GLU A 89 -2.11 11.50 15.84
CA GLU A 89 -1.86 12.62 14.95
C GLU A 89 -1.82 12.19 13.47
N GLN A 90 -1.09 11.13 13.15
CA GLN A 90 -0.95 10.64 11.78
C GLN A 90 -2.29 10.18 11.18
N LEU A 91 -3.16 9.55 11.97
CA LEU A 91 -4.52 9.20 11.52
C LEU A 91 -5.38 10.44 11.29
N ARG A 92 -5.22 11.47 12.12
CA ARG A 92 -5.92 12.75 11.95
C ARG A 92 -5.48 13.43 10.65
N LEU A 93 -4.19 13.47 10.35
CA LEU A 93 -3.64 14.05 9.12
C LEU A 93 -4.17 13.32 7.88
N GLY A 94 -4.04 11.99 7.82
CA GLY A 94 -4.51 11.16 6.70
C GLY A 94 -6.02 10.92 6.65
N ARG A 95 -6.78 11.40 7.66
CA ARG A 95 -8.21 11.06 7.87
C ARG A 95 -8.46 9.56 7.96
N GLY A 96 -7.46 8.80 8.35
CA GLY A 96 -7.35 7.36 8.37
C GLY A 96 -5.95 6.92 7.95
N TYR A 97 -5.80 5.73 7.41
CA TYR A 97 -4.50 5.30 6.89
C TYR A 97 -4.27 5.89 5.50
N ASP A 98 -3.13 6.53 5.34
CA ASP A 98 -2.56 7.03 4.07
C ASP A 98 -1.05 7.17 4.25
N HIS A 99 -0.39 6.01 4.51
CA HIS A 99 0.99 5.98 4.96
C HIS A 99 1.77 4.85 4.32
N CYS A 100 3.06 5.11 4.06
CA CYS A 100 3.97 4.12 3.51
C CYS A 100 4.58 3.26 4.62
N TYR A 101 4.46 1.95 4.51
CA TYR A 101 5.10 0.95 5.37
C TYR A 101 6.44 0.52 4.81
N VAL A 102 7.42 0.32 5.69
CA VAL A 102 8.80 -0.03 5.33
C VAL A 102 8.95 -1.54 5.24
N LEU A 103 9.16 -2.06 4.05
CA LEU A 103 9.33 -3.50 3.80
C LEU A 103 10.80 -3.96 3.86
N GLY A 104 11.74 -3.02 3.77
CA GLY A 104 13.18 -3.27 3.76
C GLY A 104 13.85 -2.87 2.45
N GLN A 105 15.07 -3.35 2.20
CA GLN A 105 15.82 -3.00 0.99
C GLN A 105 15.13 -3.54 -0.27
N PRO A 106 15.15 -2.79 -1.40
CA PRO A 106 14.55 -3.24 -2.66
C PRO A 106 15.28 -4.43 -3.28
N GLY A 107 14.64 -5.07 -4.26
CA GLY A 107 15.23 -6.06 -5.16
C GLY A 107 14.85 -7.53 -4.86
N ALA A 108 14.57 -7.90 -3.61
CA ALA A 108 14.10 -9.25 -3.30
C ALA A 108 12.56 -9.30 -3.22
N MET A 109 11.94 -10.18 -4.00
CA MET A 109 10.50 -10.44 -3.92
C MET A 109 10.14 -10.97 -2.53
N ARG A 110 9.18 -10.34 -1.86
CA ARG A 110 8.72 -10.69 -0.51
C ARG A 110 7.22 -10.51 -0.35
N LEU A 111 6.63 -11.21 0.61
CA LEU A 111 5.28 -10.94 1.07
C LEU A 111 5.26 -9.58 1.77
N ALA A 112 4.45 -8.66 1.26
CA ALA A 112 4.26 -7.32 1.83
C ALA A 112 3.01 -7.24 2.70
N ALA A 113 1.90 -7.79 2.20
CA ALA A 113 0.63 -7.73 2.91
C ALA A 113 -0.26 -8.93 2.60
N GLU A 114 -1.16 -9.23 3.53
CA GLU A 114 -2.25 -10.18 3.39
C GLU A 114 -3.55 -9.51 3.79
N VAL A 115 -4.58 -9.72 3.00
CA VAL A 115 -5.93 -9.20 3.25
C VAL A 115 -6.92 -10.32 3.14
N ARG A 116 -7.91 -10.36 4.03
CA ARG A 116 -9.09 -11.19 3.85
C ARG A 116 -10.36 -10.43 4.21
N ASP A 117 -11.43 -10.76 3.54
CA ASP A 117 -12.77 -10.34 3.92
C ASP A 117 -13.48 -11.51 4.64
N PRO A 118 -13.86 -11.34 5.93
CA PRO A 118 -14.54 -12.40 6.68
C PRO A 118 -15.89 -12.76 6.11
N SER A 119 -16.60 -11.83 5.46
CA SER A 119 -17.96 -12.05 4.98
C SER A 119 -18.02 -12.93 3.74
N SER A 120 -17.06 -12.77 2.82
CA SER A 120 -16.99 -13.53 1.56
C SER A 120 -15.98 -14.68 1.60
N GLY A 121 -15.08 -14.70 2.59
CA GLY A 121 -13.95 -15.61 2.65
C GLY A 121 -12.86 -15.31 1.64
N ARG A 122 -12.98 -14.26 0.81
CA ARG A 122 -11.98 -13.90 -0.20
C ARG A 122 -10.70 -13.40 0.47
N THR A 123 -9.57 -13.81 -0.10
CA THR A 123 -8.24 -13.43 0.36
C THR A 123 -7.40 -12.84 -0.76
N MET A 124 -6.45 -12.01 -0.39
CA MET A 124 -5.42 -11.50 -1.28
C MET A 124 -4.08 -11.43 -0.56
N GLN A 125 -3.02 -11.86 -1.23
CA GLN A 125 -1.64 -11.60 -0.83
C GLN A 125 -1.01 -10.64 -1.83
N LEU A 126 -0.27 -9.66 -1.32
CA LEU A 126 0.60 -8.79 -2.11
C LEU A 126 2.04 -9.18 -1.87
N LEU A 127 2.76 -9.50 -2.95
CA LEU A 127 4.21 -9.68 -2.95
C LEU A 127 4.84 -8.57 -3.79
N THR A 128 6.03 -8.10 -3.40
CA THR A 128 6.77 -7.08 -4.15
C THR A 128 8.27 -7.12 -3.87
N ASP A 129 9.06 -6.58 -4.80
CA ASP A 129 10.48 -6.29 -4.64
C ASP A 129 10.74 -4.82 -4.24
N ALA A 130 9.69 -4.03 -4.06
CA ALA A 130 9.78 -2.63 -3.61
C ALA A 130 10.18 -2.50 -2.13
N PRO A 131 10.81 -1.39 -1.72
CA PRO A 131 11.20 -1.13 -0.34
C PRO A 131 10.05 -0.73 0.58
N GLY A 132 8.93 -0.28 0.01
CA GLY A 132 7.76 0.19 0.76
C GLY A 132 6.44 -0.22 0.12
N VAL A 133 5.36 -0.07 0.89
CA VAL A 133 3.99 -0.19 0.42
C VAL A 133 3.12 0.89 1.08
N GLN A 134 2.48 1.72 0.28
CA GLN A 134 1.47 2.66 0.76
C GLN A 134 0.18 1.90 1.07
N LEU A 135 -0.37 2.12 2.26
CA LEU A 135 -1.75 1.75 2.60
C LEU A 135 -2.60 3.01 2.56
N TYR A 136 -3.59 3.04 1.67
CA TYR A 136 -4.61 4.07 1.61
C TYR A 136 -6.01 3.46 1.81
N THR A 137 -6.82 4.05 2.66
CA THR A 137 -8.11 3.48 3.06
C THR A 137 -9.33 4.23 2.51
N GLY A 138 -9.18 4.89 1.38
CA GLY A 138 -10.28 5.57 0.69
C GLY A 138 -10.86 6.75 1.47
N ASN A 139 -10.03 7.45 2.24
CA ASN A 139 -10.42 8.49 3.19
C ASN A 139 -10.98 9.76 2.51
N PHE A 140 -10.67 9.96 1.23
CA PHE A 140 -11.09 11.11 0.44
C PHE A 140 -12.15 10.76 -0.63
N LEU A 141 -12.64 9.53 -0.63
CA LEU A 141 -13.79 9.14 -1.46
C LEU A 141 -15.06 9.72 -0.83
N ASP A 142 -15.72 10.61 -1.53
CA ASP A 142 -16.84 11.42 -1.02
C ASP A 142 -18.19 11.13 -1.71
N GLY A 143 -18.22 10.17 -2.62
CA GLY A 143 -19.42 9.80 -3.38
C GLY A 143 -19.68 10.68 -4.60
N THR A 144 -18.84 11.67 -4.90
CA THR A 144 -19.03 12.52 -6.10
C THR A 144 -18.65 11.83 -7.39
N VAL A 145 -17.73 10.86 -7.33
CA VAL A 145 -17.29 10.09 -8.49
C VAL A 145 -18.23 8.90 -8.70
N GLN A 146 -18.88 8.87 -9.87
CA GLN A 146 -19.71 7.74 -10.28
C GLN A 146 -18.84 6.60 -10.79
N GLY A 147 -18.99 5.44 -10.18
CA GLY A 147 -18.33 4.24 -10.58
C GLY A 147 -19.07 3.46 -11.67
N ARG A 148 -18.58 2.25 -11.93
CA ARG A 148 -19.28 1.28 -12.78
C ARG A 148 -20.68 1.02 -12.21
N TRP A 149 -21.66 0.83 -13.07
CA TRP A 149 -23.07 0.66 -12.70
C TRP A 149 -23.72 1.88 -12.03
N SER A 150 -23.21 3.09 -12.27
CA SER A 150 -23.70 4.34 -11.67
C SER A 150 -23.73 4.34 -10.14
N ALA A 151 -22.97 3.46 -9.50
CA ALA A 151 -22.79 3.48 -8.06
C ALA A 151 -21.68 4.48 -7.67
N PRO A 152 -21.93 5.40 -6.73
CA PRO A 152 -20.90 6.34 -6.29
C PRO A 152 -19.83 5.63 -5.44
N TYR A 153 -18.57 6.09 -5.56
CA TYR A 153 -17.50 5.63 -4.69
C TYR A 153 -17.50 6.45 -3.41
N GLY A 154 -18.00 5.86 -2.34
CA GLY A 154 -18.13 6.52 -1.04
C GLY A 154 -16.96 6.28 -0.10
N PHE A 155 -16.99 7.01 1.01
CA PHE A 155 -16.00 6.98 2.08
C PHE A 155 -15.68 5.54 2.53
N ARG A 156 -14.40 5.18 2.48
CA ARG A 156 -13.88 3.87 2.88
C ARG A 156 -14.52 2.67 2.17
N GLN A 157 -14.93 2.83 0.93
CA GLN A 157 -15.46 1.73 0.11
C GLN A 157 -14.38 0.98 -0.69
N GLY A 158 -13.13 1.40 -0.57
CA GLY A 158 -11.98 0.74 -1.17
C GLY A 158 -10.71 1.06 -0.42
N PHE A 159 -9.74 0.16 -0.47
CA PHE A 159 -8.39 0.39 0.01
C PHE A 159 -7.39 0.19 -1.14
N CYS A 160 -6.23 0.82 -1.04
CA CYS A 160 -5.11 0.63 -1.95
C CYS A 160 -3.91 0.07 -1.18
N LEU A 161 -3.17 -0.81 -1.84
CA LEU A 161 -1.84 -1.25 -1.45
C LEU A 161 -0.92 -0.98 -2.63
N GLU A 162 -0.02 0.00 -2.46
CA GLU A 162 0.77 0.58 -3.54
C GLU A 162 2.26 0.37 -3.26
N PRO A 163 2.86 -0.73 -3.77
CA PRO A 163 4.30 -0.93 -3.64
C PRO A 163 5.08 0.14 -4.39
N GLY A 164 6.15 0.65 -3.77
CA GLY A 164 6.98 1.67 -4.39
C GLY A 164 8.17 2.06 -3.51
N LEU A 165 8.92 3.04 -3.97
CA LEU A 165 9.86 3.79 -3.15
C LEU A 165 9.08 4.62 -2.13
N PHE A 166 9.74 5.05 -1.07
CA PHE A 166 9.09 5.96 -0.11
C PHE A 166 8.69 7.26 -0.83
N PRO A 167 7.48 7.78 -0.56
CA PRO A 167 7.05 9.05 -1.16
C PRO A 167 8.05 10.16 -0.85
N ASP A 168 8.20 11.12 -1.76
CA ASP A 168 9.13 12.26 -1.66
C ASP A 168 10.62 11.87 -1.55
N SER A 169 11.01 10.63 -1.88
CA SER A 169 12.41 10.17 -1.79
C SER A 169 13.44 11.09 -2.47
N PRO A 170 13.17 11.74 -3.63
CA PRO A 170 14.14 12.66 -4.22
C PRO A 170 14.52 13.84 -3.33
N ASN A 171 13.60 14.29 -2.46
CA ASN A 171 13.77 15.45 -1.57
C ASN A 171 14.13 15.04 -0.12
N ARG A 172 14.28 13.73 0.14
CA ARG A 172 14.53 13.18 1.49
C ARG A 172 15.88 12.45 1.55
N PRO A 173 16.99 13.19 1.68
CA PRO A 173 18.31 12.59 1.78
C PRO A 173 18.46 11.68 3.02
N GLU A 174 17.55 11.79 4.01
CA GLU A 174 17.46 10.90 5.15
C GLU A 174 17.30 9.44 4.72
N PHE A 175 16.41 9.17 3.79
CA PHE A 175 16.18 7.83 3.27
C PHE A 175 17.41 7.27 2.58
N GLN A 176 18.12 8.11 1.83
CA GLN A 176 19.37 7.74 1.15
C GLN A 176 20.49 7.41 2.16
N ARG A 177 20.60 8.19 3.26
CA ARG A 177 21.54 7.88 4.36
C ARG A 177 21.23 6.56 5.05
N MET A 178 19.99 6.12 5.03
CA MET A 178 19.56 4.81 5.52
C MET A 178 19.68 3.69 4.46
N GLY A 179 20.23 3.99 3.27
CA GLY A 179 20.49 3.04 2.20
C GLY A 179 19.32 2.81 1.23
N PHE A 180 18.24 3.62 1.30
CA PHE A 180 17.12 3.52 0.36
C PHE A 180 17.36 4.35 -0.91
N PRO A 181 16.78 3.96 -2.07
CA PRO A 181 16.96 4.69 -3.32
C PRO A 181 16.39 6.11 -3.25
N SER A 182 17.03 7.04 -3.99
CA SER A 182 16.57 8.43 -4.07
C SER A 182 15.31 8.63 -4.91
N GLY A 183 14.92 7.64 -5.70
CA GLY A 183 13.82 7.78 -6.66
C GLY A 183 14.17 8.65 -7.89
N VAL A 184 15.43 9.04 -8.06
CA VAL A 184 15.91 9.72 -9.28
C VAL A 184 16.47 8.69 -10.24
N LEU A 185 15.87 8.58 -11.41
CA LEU A 185 16.35 7.77 -12.54
C LEU A 185 17.23 8.65 -13.44
N ARG A 186 18.41 8.17 -13.84
CA ARG A 186 19.35 8.88 -14.69
C ARG A 186 19.50 8.21 -16.06
N PRO A 187 19.93 8.93 -17.08
CA PRO A 187 20.25 8.35 -18.38
C PRO A 187 21.22 7.16 -18.26
N GLY A 188 20.87 6.04 -18.89
CA GLY A 188 21.63 4.80 -18.82
C GLY A 188 21.27 3.88 -17.64
N GLU A 189 20.48 4.35 -16.66
CA GLU A 189 19.91 3.53 -15.61
C GLU A 189 18.57 2.94 -16.05
N LYS A 190 18.20 1.79 -15.46
CA LYS A 190 16.90 1.15 -15.66
C LYS A 190 16.14 1.11 -14.34
N TYR A 191 14.93 1.66 -14.34
CA TYR A 191 13.96 1.40 -13.27
C TYR A 191 13.25 0.10 -13.55
N ALA A 192 13.14 -0.75 -12.54
CA ALA A 192 12.32 -1.96 -12.59
C ALA A 192 11.71 -2.22 -11.22
N GLN A 193 10.42 -2.57 -11.20
CA GLN A 193 9.70 -2.97 -10.01
C GLN A 193 8.64 -4.00 -10.37
N THR A 194 8.43 -4.96 -9.51
CA THR A 194 7.42 -6.00 -9.70
C THR A 194 6.52 -6.11 -8.48
N MET A 195 5.24 -6.29 -8.72
CA MET A 195 4.26 -6.69 -7.71
C MET A 195 3.44 -7.88 -8.20
N VAL A 196 3.03 -8.71 -7.25
CA VAL A 196 2.18 -9.87 -7.53
C VAL A 196 0.99 -9.86 -6.57
N LEU A 197 -0.20 -9.92 -7.13
CA LEU A 197 -1.44 -10.11 -6.37
C LEU A 197 -1.88 -11.58 -6.53
N ARG A 198 -1.99 -12.30 -5.41
CA ARG A 198 -2.53 -13.66 -5.34
C ARG A 198 -3.87 -13.64 -4.67
N PHE A 199 -4.87 -14.17 -5.35
CA PHE A 199 -6.23 -14.23 -4.83
C PHE A 199 -6.59 -15.66 -4.43
N GLY A 200 -7.40 -15.78 -3.38
CA GLY A 200 -7.87 -17.06 -2.87
C GLY A 200 -9.19 -16.93 -2.13
N VAL A 201 -9.65 -18.04 -1.59
CA VAL A 201 -10.83 -18.14 -0.72
C VAL A 201 -10.49 -19.06 0.45
N ILE A 202 -10.75 -18.62 1.67
CA ILE A 202 -10.72 -19.48 2.85
C ILE A 202 -12.12 -20.07 3.01
N ASN A 203 -12.25 -21.38 2.89
CA ASN A 203 -13.46 -22.07 3.26
C ASN A 203 -13.43 -22.32 4.78
N GLU A 204 -14.09 -21.46 5.55
CA GLU A 204 -14.36 -21.74 6.97
C GLU A 204 -15.45 -22.83 7.08
N ARG A 205 -15.18 -24.03 6.54
CA ARG A 205 -15.98 -25.22 6.80
C ARG A 205 -15.04 -26.26 7.43
N ALA A 206 -14.88 -26.15 8.73
CA ALA A 206 -14.48 -27.23 9.60
C ALA A 206 -15.14 -27.03 10.97
#